data_8507efb86fa87fd7f8723579f4c2824b
#
_entry.id   8507efb86fa87fd7f8723579f4c2824b
#
_cell.length_a   1.000
_cell.length_b   1.000
_cell.length_c   1.000
_cell.angle_alpha   90.00
_cell.angle_beta   90.00
_cell.angle_gamma   90.00
#
_symmetry.space_group_name_H-M   'P 1'
#
loop_
_entity.id
_entity.type
_entity.pdbx_description
1 polymer ?
#
loop_
_entity_poly.entity_id
_entity_poly.type
_entity_poly.pdbx_seq_one_letter_code
_entity_poly.pdbx_strand_id
1 'polypeptide(L)'
;EGAVPLPEQEPVFTVYDDIRQKLIAQGMPADQIAFIHEANTEVRKKELFSKVRTGQVRVLLGSTAKMGAGTNVQDRLVALHDLDCPWRPGDLAQRKGRIERQGNQNPLVHVYRYVTEGTFDAYLWQTVENKQKFISQIMTSKSPVRSCDDVDETALSFAEIKALCAGDPRIKERMDLDVEVSRL
;
A
#
# COMPACT_ATOMS: atom_id res chain seq x y z
N GLU A 1 -19.69 -36.60 -31.20
CA GLU A 1 -19.10 -36.52 -29.85
C GLU A 1 -19.08 -35.04 -29.48
N GLY A 2 -20.03 -34.66 -28.64
CA GLY A 2 -20.22 -33.28 -28.24
C GLY A 2 -19.19 -32.88 -27.18
N ALA A 3 -18.35 -31.89 -27.48
CA ALA A 3 -17.49 -31.28 -26.49
C ALA A 3 -18.40 -30.59 -25.45
N VAL A 4 -18.29 -31.05 -24.19
CA VAL A 4 -18.93 -30.39 -23.05
C VAL A 4 -18.31 -29.00 -22.92
N PRO A 5 -19.08 -27.89 -22.98
CA PRO A 5 -18.54 -26.57 -22.78
C PRO A 5 -17.94 -26.50 -21.36
N LEU A 6 -16.70 -26.04 -21.26
CA LEU A 6 -16.06 -25.76 -19.98
C LEU A 6 -16.93 -24.71 -19.25
N PRO A 7 -17.15 -24.86 -17.92
CA PRO A 7 -17.90 -23.86 -17.17
C PRO A 7 -17.21 -22.51 -17.33
N GLU A 8 -18.02 -21.48 -17.69
CA GLU A 8 -17.56 -20.10 -17.68
C GLU A 8 -17.01 -19.81 -16.29
N GLN A 9 -15.72 -19.53 -16.23
CA GLN A 9 -15.08 -19.15 -14.97
C GLN A 9 -15.71 -17.82 -14.54
N GLU A 10 -16.33 -17.80 -13.37
CA GLU A 10 -16.80 -16.55 -12.77
C GLU A 10 -15.65 -15.54 -12.72
N PRO A 11 -15.91 -14.27 -13.06
CA PRO A 11 -14.85 -13.25 -13.06
C PRO A 11 -14.22 -13.17 -11.66
N VAL A 12 -12.94 -13.45 -11.59
CA VAL A 12 -12.20 -13.36 -10.33
C VAL A 12 -12.23 -11.92 -9.83
N PHE A 13 -12.74 -11.72 -8.61
CA PHE A 13 -12.78 -10.40 -7.98
C PHE A 13 -11.37 -9.79 -7.92
N THR A 14 -11.22 -8.57 -8.41
CA THR A 14 -10.02 -7.78 -8.23
C THR A 14 -10.36 -6.44 -7.59
N VAL A 15 -9.53 -6.01 -6.63
CA VAL A 15 -9.67 -4.69 -5.97
C VAL A 15 -9.59 -3.56 -6.99
N TYR A 16 -8.79 -3.71 -8.03
CA TYR A 16 -8.65 -2.71 -9.09
C TYR A 16 -9.94 -2.50 -9.87
N ASP A 17 -10.62 -3.59 -10.26
CA ASP A 17 -11.88 -3.53 -11.00
C ASP A 17 -13.00 -3.00 -10.12
N ASP A 18 -13.05 -3.38 -8.84
CA ASP A 18 -14.03 -2.88 -7.88
C ASP A 18 -13.90 -1.36 -7.70
N ILE A 19 -12.68 -0.85 -7.51
CA ILE A 19 -12.42 0.59 -7.42
C ILE A 19 -12.86 1.30 -8.70
N ARG A 20 -12.51 0.77 -9.88
CA ARG A 20 -12.90 1.35 -11.16
C ARG A 20 -14.42 1.43 -11.30
N GLN A 21 -15.13 0.34 -11.00
CA GLN A 21 -16.59 0.30 -11.07
C GLN A 21 -17.24 1.31 -10.11
N LYS A 22 -16.74 1.41 -8.88
CA LYS A 22 -17.23 2.38 -7.89
C LYS A 22 -17.01 3.83 -8.34
N LEU A 23 -15.87 4.13 -8.91
CA LEU A 23 -15.57 5.47 -9.44
C LEU A 23 -16.49 5.82 -10.62
N ILE A 24 -16.73 4.87 -11.52
CA ILE A 24 -17.66 5.04 -12.65
C ILE A 24 -19.10 5.25 -12.13
N ALA A 25 -19.54 4.48 -11.14
CA ALA A 25 -20.83 4.63 -10.52
C ALA A 25 -21.03 6.01 -9.86
N GLN A 26 -19.94 6.64 -9.40
CA GLN A 26 -19.93 8.01 -8.87
C GLN A 26 -19.82 9.08 -9.97
N GLY A 27 -19.88 8.72 -11.23
CA GLY A 27 -19.92 9.65 -12.36
C GLY A 27 -18.56 9.96 -12.98
N MET A 28 -17.49 9.22 -12.64
CA MET A 28 -16.21 9.39 -13.30
C MET A 28 -16.21 8.67 -14.67
N PRO A 29 -15.86 9.35 -15.78
CA PRO A 29 -15.74 8.70 -17.08
C PRO A 29 -14.72 7.56 -17.07
N ALA A 30 -15.07 6.43 -17.69
CA ALA A 30 -14.22 5.23 -17.68
C ALA A 30 -12.85 5.42 -18.35
N ASP A 31 -12.77 6.29 -19.35
CA ASP A 31 -11.57 6.65 -20.09
C ASP A 31 -10.58 7.51 -19.30
N GLN A 32 -11.04 8.09 -18.17
CA GLN A 32 -10.22 8.87 -17.25
C GLN A 32 -9.58 8.01 -16.13
N ILE A 33 -9.90 6.71 -16.11
CA ILE A 33 -9.34 5.74 -15.15
C ILE A 33 -8.45 4.77 -15.93
N ALA A 34 -7.21 4.61 -15.51
CA ALA A 34 -6.27 3.71 -16.17
C ALA A 34 -5.51 2.82 -15.18
N PHE A 35 -5.13 1.66 -15.66
CA PHE A 35 -4.29 0.71 -14.94
C PHE A 35 -2.88 0.65 -15.52
N ILE A 36 -1.86 0.77 -14.66
CA ILE A 36 -0.46 0.69 -15.10
C ILE A 36 -0.12 -0.67 -15.71
N HIS A 37 -0.78 -1.73 -15.26
CA HIS A 37 -0.52 -3.10 -15.75
C HIS A 37 -1.03 -3.35 -17.18
N GLU A 38 -1.92 -2.51 -17.70
CA GLU A 38 -2.36 -2.56 -19.10
C GLU A 38 -1.31 -1.99 -20.05
N ALA A 39 -0.39 -1.15 -19.55
CA ALA A 39 0.71 -0.58 -20.33
C ALA A 39 1.93 -1.52 -20.32
N ASN A 40 1.85 -2.62 -21.08
CA ASN A 40 2.87 -3.70 -21.07
C ASN A 40 4.16 -3.37 -21.82
N THR A 41 4.20 -2.27 -22.59
CA THR A 41 5.38 -1.83 -23.34
C THR A 41 5.83 -0.45 -22.89
N GLU A 42 7.11 -0.14 -23.07
CA GLU A 42 7.63 1.19 -22.74
C GLU A 42 6.95 2.31 -23.54
N VAL A 43 6.53 2.04 -24.79
CA VAL A 43 5.78 2.99 -25.61
C VAL A 43 4.42 3.28 -24.97
N ARG A 44 3.65 2.23 -24.64
CA ARG A 44 2.35 2.39 -23.99
C ARG A 44 2.44 3.06 -22.61
N LYS A 45 3.50 2.78 -21.85
CA LYS A 45 3.75 3.50 -20.58
C LYS A 45 3.97 4.99 -20.81
N LYS A 46 4.79 5.35 -21.79
CA LYS A 46 5.04 6.77 -22.13
C LYS A 46 3.76 7.48 -22.56
N GLU A 47 2.93 6.84 -23.38
CA GLU A 47 1.61 7.35 -23.78
C GLU A 47 0.68 7.54 -22.57
N LEU A 48 0.58 6.51 -21.70
CA LEU A 48 -0.22 6.58 -20.50
C LEU A 48 0.23 7.73 -19.58
N PHE A 49 1.52 7.87 -19.34
CA PHE A 49 2.07 8.95 -18.52
C PHE A 49 1.86 10.33 -19.15
N SER A 50 1.88 10.42 -20.47
CA SER A 50 1.50 11.64 -21.17
C SER A 50 0.03 12.00 -20.91
N LYS A 51 -0.89 11.04 -21.00
CA LYS A 51 -2.31 11.23 -20.68
C LYS A 51 -2.55 11.66 -19.22
N VAL A 52 -1.77 11.13 -18.28
CA VAL A 52 -1.84 11.56 -16.86
C VAL A 52 -1.35 13.00 -16.71
N ARG A 53 -0.22 13.37 -17.32
CA ARG A 53 0.32 14.75 -17.26
C ARG A 53 -0.61 15.77 -17.90
N THR A 54 -1.27 15.42 -18.99
CA THR A 54 -2.24 16.32 -19.66
C THR A 54 -3.59 16.38 -18.96
N GLY A 55 -3.85 15.48 -17.99
CA GLY A 55 -5.12 15.41 -17.26
C GLY A 55 -6.22 14.64 -17.98
N GLN A 56 -5.91 13.97 -19.09
CA GLN A 56 -6.86 13.06 -19.75
C GLN A 56 -7.14 11.83 -18.88
N VAL A 57 -6.12 11.30 -18.20
CA VAL A 57 -6.27 10.27 -17.18
C VAL A 57 -6.17 10.96 -15.82
N ARG A 58 -7.24 10.88 -15.03
CA ARG A 58 -7.35 11.50 -13.70
C ARG A 58 -7.05 10.53 -12.57
N VAL A 59 -7.29 9.25 -12.77
CA VAL A 59 -6.99 8.19 -11.79
C VAL A 59 -6.08 7.15 -12.43
N LEU A 60 -4.92 6.96 -11.85
CA LEU A 60 -3.97 5.92 -12.24
C LEU A 60 -3.83 4.91 -11.11
N LEU A 61 -4.22 3.67 -11.38
CA LEU A 61 -4.14 2.54 -10.46
C LEU A 61 -2.93 1.66 -10.81
N GLY A 62 -2.17 1.25 -9.80
CA GLY A 62 -1.04 0.38 -10.04
C GLY A 62 -0.29 -0.05 -8.80
N SER A 63 0.48 -1.12 -8.91
CA SER A 63 1.36 -1.59 -7.84
C SER A 63 2.64 -0.75 -7.79
N THR A 64 3.26 -0.69 -6.61
CA THR A 64 4.54 0.00 -6.38
C THR A 64 5.63 -0.49 -7.34
N ALA A 65 5.68 -1.82 -7.60
CA ALA A 65 6.66 -2.41 -8.51
C ALA A 65 6.47 -1.97 -9.97
N LYS A 66 5.22 -1.88 -10.43
CA LYS A 66 4.90 -1.47 -11.81
C LYS A 66 5.06 0.04 -12.03
N MET A 67 4.80 0.82 -10.99
CA MET A 67 5.03 2.27 -11.00
C MET A 67 6.52 2.66 -10.94
N GLY A 68 7.43 1.71 -10.87
CA GLY A 68 8.89 1.69 -10.93
C GLY A 68 9.68 3.00 -11.03
N ALA A 69 11.00 2.91 -11.03
CA ALA A 69 11.87 4.07 -11.23
C ALA A 69 11.61 4.72 -12.61
N GLY A 70 11.61 6.06 -12.68
CA GLY A 70 11.47 6.79 -13.94
C GLY A 70 10.05 7.26 -14.29
N THR A 71 9.05 7.01 -13.44
CA THR A 71 7.69 7.50 -13.66
C THR A 71 7.61 8.99 -13.32
N ASN A 72 7.55 9.85 -14.34
CA ASN A 72 7.36 11.29 -14.21
C ASN A 72 5.91 11.63 -14.57
N VAL A 73 5.00 11.62 -13.59
CA VAL A 73 3.57 11.91 -13.76
C VAL A 73 3.06 12.95 -12.77
N GLN A 74 3.97 13.56 -12.01
CA GLN A 74 3.66 14.42 -10.88
C GLN A 74 2.99 15.75 -11.22
N ASP A 75 3.06 16.20 -12.46
CA ASP A 75 2.73 17.58 -12.85
C ASP A 75 1.35 18.04 -12.34
N ARG A 76 0.38 17.17 -12.32
CA ARG A 76 -1.01 17.46 -11.89
C ARG A 76 -1.52 16.58 -10.76
N LEU A 77 -0.66 15.78 -10.14
CA LEU A 77 -1.10 14.89 -9.04
C LEU A 77 -1.49 15.71 -7.81
N VAL A 78 -2.72 15.51 -7.35
CA VAL A 78 -3.28 16.17 -6.17
C VAL A 78 -3.36 15.23 -4.96
N ALA A 79 -3.45 13.91 -5.21
CA ALA A 79 -3.61 12.92 -4.16
C ALA A 79 -2.86 11.62 -4.49
N LEU A 80 -2.31 11.02 -3.45
CA LEU A 80 -1.77 9.66 -3.43
C LEU A 80 -2.56 8.82 -2.43
N HIS A 81 -3.00 7.65 -2.85
CA HIS A 81 -3.76 6.72 -2.04
C HIS A 81 -2.93 5.44 -1.83
N ASP A 82 -2.38 5.26 -0.63
CA ASP A 82 -1.70 4.03 -0.22
C ASP A 82 -2.75 3.04 0.30
N LEU A 83 -3.18 2.11 -0.57
CA LEU A 83 -4.22 1.11 -0.26
C LEU A 83 -3.66 -0.09 0.51
N ASP A 84 -2.35 -0.28 0.48
CA ASP A 84 -1.62 -1.34 1.16
C ASP A 84 -0.42 -0.78 1.93
N CYS A 85 -0.05 -1.44 3.03
CA CYS A 85 1.16 -1.13 3.77
C CYS A 85 2.35 -1.90 3.18
N PRO A 86 3.41 -1.24 2.72
CA PRO A 86 4.63 -1.92 2.28
C PRO A 86 5.44 -2.40 3.49
N TRP A 87 6.27 -3.42 3.30
CA TRP A 87 7.17 -3.93 4.34
C TRP A 87 8.35 -3.02 4.67
N ARG A 88 8.70 -2.11 3.76
CA ARG A 88 9.89 -1.24 3.87
C ARG A 88 9.49 0.23 3.96
N PRO A 89 10.01 0.98 4.95
CA PRO A 89 9.80 2.42 5.03
C PRO A 89 10.25 3.17 3.76
N GLY A 90 11.31 2.68 3.11
CA GLY A 90 11.81 3.25 1.86
C GLY A 90 10.79 3.23 0.72
N ASP A 91 9.91 2.24 0.67
CA ASP A 91 8.85 2.16 -0.35
C ASP A 91 7.81 3.27 -0.14
N LEU A 92 7.48 3.60 1.13
CA LEU A 92 6.61 4.74 1.44
C LEU A 92 7.24 6.07 1.05
N ALA A 93 8.53 6.25 1.38
CA ALA A 93 9.26 7.44 0.97
C ALA A 93 9.33 7.56 -0.55
N GLN A 94 9.52 6.44 -1.26
CA GLN A 94 9.51 6.39 -2.71
C GLN A 94 8.13 6.72 -3.30
N ARG A 95 7.04 6.20 -2.73
CA ARG A 95 5.67 6.54 -3.14
C ARG A 95 5.39 8.03 -2.95
N LYS A 96 5.69 8.55 -1.75
CA LYS A 96 5.52 9.96 -1.41
C LYS A 96 6.36 10.87 -2.31
N GLY A 97 7.63 10.54 -2.56
CA GLY A 97 8.52 11.28 -3.43
C GLY A 97 8.08 11.36 -4.91
N ARG A 98 7.04 10.63 -5.31
CA ARG A 98 6.46 10.74 -6.65
C ARG A 98 5.46 11.88 -6.76
N ILE A 99 4.73 12.18 -5.69
CA ILE A 99 3.76 13.28 -5.66
C ILE A 99 4.40 14.59 -5.17
N GLU A 100 5.32 14.51 -4.20
CA GLU A 100 6.06 15.65 -3.64
C GLU A 100 7.33 15.98 -4.44
N ARG A 101 7.27 15.87 -5.76
CA ARG A 101 8.43 16.10 -6.64
C ARG A 101 8.37 17.48 -7.26
N GLN A 102 9.55 18.03 -7.55
CA GLN A 102 9.66 19.25 -8.37
C GLN A 102 8.90 19.08 -9.69
N GLY A 103 8.19 20.13 -10.11
CA GLY A 103 7.36 20.13 -11.31
C GLY A 103 5.88 19.83 -11.05
N ASN A 104 5.48 19.47 -9.83
CA ASN A 104 4.07 19.43 -9.48
C ASN A 104 3.50 20.85 -9.43
N GLN A 105 2.43 21.10 -10.18
CA GLN A 105 1.78 22.40 -10.29
C GLN A 105 0.87 22.71 -9.12
N ASN A 106 0.57 21.74 -8.27
CA ASN A 106 -0.29 21.91 -7.12
C ASN A 106 0.53 22.31 -5.89
N PRO A 107 0.19 23.42 -5.24
CA PRO A 107 0.90 23.87 -4.03
C PRO A 107 0.67 22.97 -2.82
N LEU A 108 -0.41 22.19 -2.84
CA LEU A 108 -0.78 21.23 -1.81
C LEU A 108 -1.11 19.89 -2.45
N VAL A 109 -0.54 18.85 -1.88
CA VAL A 109 -0.82 17.45 -2.27
C VAL A 109 -1.24 16.66 -1.03
N HIS A 110 -2.13 15.69 -1.23
CA HIS A 110 -2.67 14.87 -0.15
C HIS A 110 -2.13 13.44 -0.26
N VAL A 111 -1.75 12.86 0.88
CA VAL A 111 -1.37 11.45 0.99
C VAL A 111 -2.34 10.77 1.94
N TYR A 112 -3.14 9.86 1.40
CA TYR A 112 -4.12 9.08 2.15
C TYR A 112 -3.58 7.67 2.36
N ARG A 113 -3.57 7.21 3.60
CA ARG A 113 -3.19 5.86 3.99
C ARG A 113 -4.40 5.16 4.57
N TYR A 114 -4.70 4.00 4.04
CA TYR A 114 -5.85 3.21 4.44
C TYR A 114 -5.39 2.10 5.38
N VAL A 115 -6.10 1.98 6.49
CA VAL A 115 -5.88 0.95 7.50
C VAL A 115 -7.21 0.28 7.77
N THR A 116 -7.27 -1.03 7.59
CA THR A 116 -8.48 -1.79 7.90
C THR A 116 -8.45 -2.16 9.39
N GLU A 117 -9.43 -1.65 10.16
CA GLU A 117 -9.56 -1.97 11.57
C GLU A 117 -9.77 -3.47 11.79
N GLY A 118 -9.22 -4.01 12.88
CA GLY A 118 -9.34 -5.41 13.24
C GLY A 118 -8.59 -6.37 12.29
N THR A 119 -7.66 -5.86 11.47
CA THR A 119 -6.83 -6.68 10.58
C THR A 119 -5.34 -6.53 10.87
N PHE A 120 -4.53 -7.31 10.15
CA PHE A 120 -3.08 -7.24 10.23
C PHE A 120 -2.49 -5.90 9.74
N ASP A 121 -3.26 -5.09 9.04
CA ASP A 121 -2.82 -3.79 8.53
C ASP A 121 -2.31 -2.86 9.63
N ALA A 122 -3.03 -2.78 10.75
CA ALA A 122 -2.64 -1.92 11.88
C ALA A 122 -1.24 -2.27 12.40
N TYR A 123 -0.94 -3.56 12.52
CA TYR A 123 0.39 -4.04 12.92
C TYR A 123 1.47 -3.70 11.90
N LEU A 124 1.19 -3.89 10.61
CA LEU A 124 2.14 -3.56 9.55
C LEU A 124 2.49 -2.06 9.56
N TRP A 125 1.48 -1.20 9.65
CA TRP A 125 1.70 0.24 9.71
C TRP A 125 2.51 0.67 10.92
N GLN A 126 2.23 0.10 12.10
CA GLN A 126 2.99 0.35 13.32
C GLN A 126 4.46 -0.10 13.19
N THR A 127 4.67 -1.28 12.63
CA THR A 127 6.03 -1.83 12.39
C THR A 127 6.82 -0.93 11.45
N VAL A 128 6.22 -0.51 10.34
CA VAL A 128 6.88 0.37 9.36
C VAL A 128 7.17 1.75 9.98
N GLU A 129 6.27 2.28 10.81
CA GLU A 129 6.49 3.54 11.53
C GLU A 129 7.66 3.44 12.50
N ASN A 130 7.76 2.37 13.27
CA ASN A 130 8.87 2.13 14.20
C ASN A 130 10.21 2.02 13.46
N LYS A 131 10.25 1.26 12.34
CA LYS A 131 11.43 1.19 11.47
C LYS A 131 11.82 2.57 10.93
N GLN A 132 10.85 3.40 10.53
CA GLN A 132 11.11 4.75 10.05
C GLN A 132 11.66 5.66 11.15
N LYS A 133 11.12 5.59 12.37
CA LYS A 133 11.64 6.34 13.53
C LYS A 133 13.10 5.98 13.82
N PHE A 134 13.42 4.68 13.82
CA PHE A 134 14.76 4.18 14.03
C PHE A 134 15.75 4.69 12.96
N ILE A 135 15.38 4.56 11.68
CA ILE A 135 16.21 5.08 10.57
C ILE A 135 16.43 6.59 10.74
N SER A 136 15.40 7.34 11.08
CA SER A 136 15.51 8.79 11.29
C SER A 136 16.42 9.16 12.45
N GLN A 137 16.42 8.39 13.55
CA GLN A 137 17.32 8.60 14.69
C GLN A 137 18.79 8.40 14.30
N ILE A 138 19.09 7.35 13.54
CA ILE A 138 20.45 7.08 13.05
C ILE A 138 20.90 8.18 12.10
N MET A 139 20.08 8.56 11.14
CA MET A 139 20.44 9.52 10.10
C MET A 139 20.59 10.96 10.62
N THR A 140 19.84 11.34 11.66
CA THR A 140 19.89 12.71 12.21
C THR A 140 20.92 12.90 13.30
N SER A 141 21.61 11.86 13.78
CA SER A 141 22.62 11.87 14.83
C SER A 141 22.21 12.57 16.14
N LYS A 142 20.92 12.80 16.35
CA LYS A 142 20.40 13.60 17.48
C LYS A 142 20.40 12.86 18.82
N SER A 143 20.68 11.59 18.86
CA SER A 143 21.03 10.78 20.03
C SER A 143 21.34 9.37 19.52
N PRO A 144 22.61 8.98 19.39
CA PRO A 144 22.93 7.59 19.13
C PRO A 144 22.56 6.80 20.38
N VAL A 145 21.39 6.18 20.36
CA VAL A 145 21.07 5.15 21.35
C VAL A 145 22.02 4.00 21.07
N ARG A 146 22.88 3.66 22.04
CA ARG A 146 23.90 2.61 21.91
C ARG A 146 23.32 1.20 21.75
N SER A 147 22.05 1.02 22.05
CA SER A 147 21.29 -0.19 21.81
C SER A 147 19.88 0.23 21.41
N CYS A 148 19.47 -0.12 20.22
CA CYS A 148 18.08 -0.18 19.85
C CYS A 148 17.74 -1.66 19.80
N ASP A 149 16.64 -2.07 20.45
CA ASP A 149 16.10 -3.39 20.22
C ASP A 149 15.85 -3.51 18.73
N ASP A 150 16.43 -4.54 18.11
CA ASP A 150 16.26 -4.76 16.69
C ASP A 150 14.75 -4.93 16.45
N VAL A 151 14.19 -4.07 15.59
CA VAL A 151 12.75 -4.08 15.32
C VAL A 151 12.31 -5.43 14.73
N ASP A 152 13.27 -6.20 14.20
CA ASP A 152 13.04 -7.56 13.74
C ASP A 152 13.12 -8.59 14.88
N GLU A 153 13.78 -8.30 16.02
CA GLU A 153 13.79 -9.15 17.23
C GLU A 153 12.55 -8.96 18.09
N THR A 154 11.88 -7.82 18.01
CA THR A 154 10.53 -7.61 18.58
C THR A 154 9.43 -8.07 17.62
N ALA A 155 9.67 -9.14 16.87
CA ALA A 155 8.58 -9.78 16.14
C ALA A 155 7.51 -10.20 17.16
N LEU A 156 6.36 -9.54 17.12
CA LEU A 156 5.23 -9.92 17.95
C LEU A 156 4.98 -11.41 17.77
N SER A 157 4.76 -12.10 18.88
CA SER A 157 4.33 -13.49 18.83
C SER A 157 3.03 -13.60 18.02
N PHE A 158 2.75 -14.77 17.46
CA PHE A 158 1.49 -15.00 16.73
C PHE A 158 0.26 -14.63 17.57
N ALA A 159 0.34 -14.79 18.90
CA ALA A 159 -0.69 -14.41 19.86
C ALA A 159 -0.93 -12.89 19.88
N GLU A 160 0.15 -12.11 19.90
CA GLU A 160 0.08 -10.65 19.92
C GLU A 160 -0.46 -10.10 18.62
N ILE A 161 -0.05 -10.66 17.49
CA ILE A 161 -0.59 -10.32 16.18
C ILE A 161 -2.10 -10.61 16.13
N LYS A 162 -2.52 -11.77 16.61
CA LYS A 162 -3.92 -12.16 16.61
C LYS A 162 -4.76 -11.26 17.53
N ALA A 163 -4.25 -10.88 18.71
CA ALA A 163 -4.90 -9.96 19.62
C ALA A 163 -5.07 -8.57 19.02
N LEU A 164 -4.03 -8.06 18.35
CA LEU A 164 -4.07 -6.77 17.62
C LEU A 164 -5.09 -6.79 16.49
N CYS A 165 -5.10 -7.86 15.68
CA CYS A 165 -6.05 -8.00 14.57
C CYS A 165 -7.51 -8.11 15.03
N ALA A 166 -7.74 -8.78 16.18
CA ALA A 166 -9.07 -8.94 16.74
C ALA A 166 -9.54 -7.73 17.57
N GLY A 167 -8.63 -6.81 17.91
CA GLY A 167 -8.92 -5.68 18.78
C GLY A 167 -9.29 -6.08 20.21
N ASP A 168 -9.03 -7.33 20.62
CA ASP A 168 -9.36 -7.87 21.93
C ASP A 168 -8.10 -8.35 22.67
N PRO A 169 -7.63 -7.60 23.70
CA PRO A 169 -6.43 -7.95 24.46
C PRO A 169 -6.54 -9.28 25.22
N ARG A 170 -7.78 -9.75 25.52
CA ARG A 170 -8.01 -11.03 26.21
C ARG A 170 -7.57 -12.23 25.38
N ILE A 171 -7.46 -12.10 24.08
CA ILE A 171 -6.93 -13.17 23.21
C ILE A 171 -5.48 -13.46 23.55
N LYS A 172 -4.68 -12.41 23.82
CA LYS A 172 -3.29 -12.57 24.23
C LYS A 172 -3.20 -13.31 25.58
N GLU A 173 -3.93 -12.81 26.59
CA GLU A 173 -3.95 -13.44 27.93
C GLU A 173 -4.32 -14.93 27.86
N ARG A 174 -5.35 -15.27 27.08
CA ARG A 174 -5.76 -16.66 26.90
C ARG A 174 -4.66 -17.51 26.27
N MET A 175 -3.99 -17.01 25.25
CA MET A 175 -2.93 -17.77 24.57
C MET A 175 -1.68 -17.91 25.44
N ASP A 176 -1.34 -16.91 26.23
CA ASP A 176 -0.23 -16.97 27.18
C ASP A 176 -0.52 -18.01 28.29
N LEU A 177 -1.76 -18.06 28.82
CA LEU A 177 -2.21 -19.08 29.74
C LEU A 177 -2.20 -20.48 29.12
N ASP A 178 -2.65 -20.66 27.89
CA ASP A 178 -2.62 -21.94 27.18
C ASP A 178 -1.18 -22.45 27.01
N VAL A 179 -0.21 -21.56 26.80
CA VAL A 179 1.22 -21.91 26.75
C VAL A 179 1.76 -22.32 28.12
N GLU A 180 1.40 -21.59 29.18
CA GLU A 180 1.80 -21.95 30.55
C GLU A 180 1.23 -23.31 30.97
N VAL A 181 -0.05 -23.55 30.72
CA VAL A 181 -0.71 -24.84 31.00
C VAL A 181 -0.07 -25.99 30.23
N SER A 182 0.39 -25.74 28.99
CA SER A 182 1.06 -26.76 28.16
C SER A 182 2.49 -27.10 28.63
N ARG A 183 3.07 -26.28 29.51
CA ARG A 183 4.40 -26.50 30.11
C ARG A 183 4.39 -27.20 31.47
N LEU A 184 3.22 -27.33 32.06
CA LEU A 184 2.96 -28.09 33.31
C LEU A 184 2.71 -29.56 32.99
#